data_4691e3669cead11a8a5849424551a326
#
_entry.id   4691e3669cead11a8a5849424551a326
#
_cell.length_a   1.000
_cell.length_b   1.000
_cell.length_c   1.000
_cell.angle_alpha   90.00
_cell.angle_beta   90.00
_cell.angle_gamma   90.00
#
_symmetry.space_group_name_H-M   'P 1'
#
loop_
_entity.id
_entity.type
_entity.pdbx_description
1 polymer ?
#
loop_
_entity_poly.entity_id
_entity_poly.type
_entity_poly.pdbx_seq_one_letter_code
_entity_poly.pdbx_strand_id
1 'polypeptide(L)'
;MFKYVLKRLFLAFFSIFLILSLTFILMKMLPFQKPIGTDGTIFSYYAQQVQLGYVVDMRRRTPELGELLWNYRDGLGKNHFFYQAPIMDQYFAWLKGIFTEWNWGVSSSVQQNTGAVYIIADRLPASISINIFSVIFSVPLGILLGIIAALKKNKPTDHIISTGIMV
;
A
#
# COMPACT_ATOMS: atom_id res chain seq x y z
N MET A 1 7.36 -5.65 -34.21
CA MET A 1 6.47 -6.09 -33.13
C MET A 1 7.18 -6.09 -31.78
N PHE A 2 8.34 -6.73 -31.62
CA PHE A 2 9.10 -6.81 -30.35
C PHE A 2 9.40 -5.45 -29.71
N LYS A 3 9.94 -4.47 -30.45
CA LYS A 3 10.22 -3.11 -29.94
C LYS A 3 8.96 -2.40 -29.40
N TYR A 4 7.80 -2.64 -29.99
CA TYR A 4 6.53 -2.05 -29.53
C TYR A 4 6.08 -2.64 -28.19
N VAL A 5 6.16 -3.97 -28.05
CA VAL A 5 5.84 -4.66 -26.80
C VAL A 5 6.78 -4.25 -25.68
N LEU A 6 8.10 -4.20 -25.97
CA LEU A 6 9.11 -3.77 -25.00
C LEU A 6 8.89 -2.32 -24.52
N LYS A 7 8.56 -1.41 -25.46
CA LYS A 7 8.21 -0.03 -25.08
C LYS A 7 6.98 0.05 -24.18
N ARG A 8 5.93 -0.71 -24.48
CA ARG A 8 4.72 -0.76 -23.64
C ARG A 8 5.00 -1.34 -22.26
N LEU A 9 5.80 -2.40 -22.20
CA LEU A 9 6.20 -3.02 -20.93
C LEU A 9 7.00 -2.04 -20.07
N PHE A 10 7.97 -1.36 -20.68
CA PHE A 10 8.76 -0.33 -20.00
C PHE A 10 7.88 0.81 -19.47
N LEU A 11 6.96 1.33 -20.29
CA LEU A 11 6.04 2.39 -19.87
C LEU A 11 5.12 1.92 -18.73
N ALA A 12 4.66 0.67 -18.75
CA ALA A 12 3.86 0.10 -17.68
C ALA A 12 4.65 0.03 -16.37
N PHE A 13 5.88 -0.50 -16.38
CA PHE A 13 6.76 -0.52 -15.21
C PHE A 13 7.08 0.88 -14.70
N PHE A 14 7.38 1.81 -15.60
CA PHE A 14 7.64 3.20 -15.23
C PHE A 14 6.42 3.86 -14.57
N SER A 15 5.22 3.63 -15.10
CA SER A 15 3.98 4.15 -14.50
C SER A 15 3.73 3.57 -13.12
N ILE A 16 3.92 2.26 -12.93
CA ILE A 16 3.80 1.61 -11.62
C ILE A 16 4.80 2.20 -10.64
N PHE A 17 6.07 2.32 -11.05
CA PHE A 17 7.12 2.90 -10.21
C PHE A 17 6.77 4.35 -9.80
N LEU A 18 6.30 5.17 -10.73
CA LEU A 18 5.92 6.55 -10.47
C LEU A 18 4.75 6.64 -9.49
N ILE A 19 3.71 5.82 -9.68
CA ILE A 19 2.54 5.76 -8.79
C ILE A 19 2.96 5.33 -7.38
N LEU A 20 3.78 4.29 -7.25
CA LEU A 20 4.26 3.80 -5.96
C LEU A 20 5.11 4.85 -5.24
N SER A 21 6.01 5.53 -5.97
CA SER A 21 6.86 6.59 -5.42
C SER A 21 6.02 7.77 -4.92
N LEU A 22 5.05 8.22 -5.72
CA LEU A 22 4.14 9.30 -5.34
C LEU A 22 3.31 8.92 -4.12
N THR A 23 2.76 7.71 -4.11
CA THR A 23 1.97 7.20 -2.98
C THR A 23 2.81 7.14 -1.71
N PHE A 24 4.06 6.66 -1.79
CA PHE A 24 4.97 6.63 -0.65
C PHE A 24 5.20 8.03 -0.08
N ILE A 25 5.53 9.01 -0.93
CA ILE A 25 5.77 10.39 -0.50
C ILE A 25 4.52 10.98 0.15
N LEU A 26 3.35 10.83 -0.48
CA LEU A 26 2.09 11.33 0.07
C LEU A 26 1.76 10.70 1.43
N MET A 27 1.96 9.40 1.59
CA MET A 27 1.73 8.71 2.86
C MET A 27 2.70 9.19 3.96
N LYS A 28 3.94 9.52 3.60
CA LYS A 28 4.94 10.02 4.56
C LYS A 28 4.79 11.50 4.89
N MET A 29 4.03 12.25 4.10
CA MET A 29 3.63 13.63 4.45
C MET A 29 2.50 13.67 5.49
N LEU A 30 1.78 12.57 5.71
CA LEU A 30 0.81 12.48 6.79
C LEU A 30 1.49 12.52 8.15
N PRO A 31 0.87 13.15 9.17
CA PRO A 31 1.44 13.19 10.51
C PRO A 31 1.66 11.76 11.03
N PHE A 32 2.79 11.58 11.71
CA PHE A 32 3.19 10.28 12.24
C PHE A 32 2.15 9.81 13.28
N GLN A 33 1.52 8.68 13.02
CA GLN A 33 0.56 8.09 13.96
C GLN A 33 1.33 7.39 15.09
N LYS A 34 1.11 7.85 16.32
CA LYS A 34 1.69 7.22 17.50
C LYS A 34 1.04 5.83 17.70
N PRO A 35 1.83 4.78 17.89
CA PRO A 35 1.29 3.47 18.20
C PRO A 35 0.59 3.50 19.55
N ILE A 36 -0.53 2.76 19.67
CA ILE A 36 -1.28 2.63 20.90
C ILE A 36 -0.91 1.25 21.49
N GLY A 37 -0.50 1.22 22.76
CA GLY A 37 -0.14 -0.03 23.42
C GLY A 37 0.65 0.17 24.70
N THR A 38 1.18 -0.93 25.22
CA THR A 38 2.12 -0.91 26.34
C THR A 38 3.50 -0.45 25.89
N ASP A 39 4.34 0.02 26.81
CA ASP A 39 5.69 0.50 26.49
C ASP A 39 6.52 -0.55 25.72
N GLY A 40 6.36 -1.83 26.01
CA GLY A 40 7.04 -2.90 25.28
C GLY A 40 6.58 -3.03 23.84
N THR A 41 5.26 -2.90 23.57
CA THR A 41 4.73 -2.93 22.19
C THR A 41 5.12 -1.69 21.41
N ILE A 42 5.13 -0.53 22.05
CA ILE A 42 5.57 0.73 21.48
C ILE A 42 7.06 0.66 21.14
N PHE A 43 7.89 0.13 22.05
CA PHE A 43 9.32 -0.05 21.82
C PHE A 43 9.59 -1.00 20.63
N SER A 44 8.91 -2.16 20.58
CA SER A 44 9.08 -3.10 19.48
C SER A 44 8.69 -2.49 18.12
N TYR A 45 7.64 -1.68 18.09
CA TYR A 45 7.24 -0.93 16.90
C TYR A 45 8.34 0.05 16.45
N TYR A 46 8.86 0.89 17.36
CA TYR A 46 9.91 1.84 17.00
C TYR A 46 11.22 1.14 16.64
N ALA A 47 11.59 0.05 17.32
CA ALA A 47 12.76 -0.75 16.96
C ALA A 47 12.67 -1.29 15.52
N GLN A 48 11.48 -1.73 15.12
CA GLN A 48 11.23 -2.17 13.75
C GLN A 48 11.29 -1.01 12.75
N GLN A 49 10.76 0.18 13.09
CA GLN A 49 10.87 1.36 12.23
C GLN A 49 12.33 1.80 12.05
N VAL A 50 13.18 1.59 13.05
CA VAL A 50 14.64 1.82 12.95
C VAL A 50 15.27 0.82 11.98
N GLN A 51 14.90 -0.46 12.03
CA GLN A 51 15.39 -1.46 11.07
C GLN A 51 14.98 -1.15 9.63
N LEU A 52 13.80 -0.57 9.43
CA LEU A 52 13.31 -0.13 8.12
C LEU A 52 13.95 1.19 7.66
N GLY A 53 14.72 1.86 8.50
CA GLY A 53 15.35 3.15 8.18
C GLY A 53 14.40 4.36 8.21
N TYR A 54 13.22 4.22 8.82
CA TYR A 54 12.23 5.30 8.90
C TYR A 54 12.34 6.15 10.16
N VAL A 55 12.98 5.59 11.18
CA VAL A 55 13.20 6.24 12.49
C VAL A 55 14.66 6.06 12.88
N VAL A 56 15.22 7.03 13.56
CA VAL A 56 16.58 7.02 14.11
C VAL A 56 16.48 6.89 15.62
N ASP A 57 17.21 5.94 16.21
CA ASP A 57 17.33 5.76 17.66
C ASP A 57 18.63 6.39 18.15
N MET A 58 18.50 7.37 19.03
CA MET A 58 19.62 8.07 19.66
C MET A 58 19.68 7.80 21.15
N ARG A 59 20.90 7.67 21.69
CA ARG A 59 21.14 7.46 23.12
C ARG A 59 21.02 8.73 23.95
N ARG A 60 21.08 9.89 23.30
CA ARG A 60 20.96 11.22 23.89
C ARG A 60 19.94 12.05 23.13
N ARG A 61 19.31 12.97 23.83
CA ARG A 61 18.41 13.91 23.18
C ARG A 61 19.19 14.80 22.22
N THR A 62 18.83 14.76 20.93
CA THR A 62 19.48 15.51 19.85
C THR A 62 18.44 16.38 19.17
N PRO A 63 18.23 17.63 19.61
CA PRO A 63 17.20 18.52 19.03
C PRO A 63 17.40 18.84 17.55
N GLU A 64 18.61 18.69 17.04
CA GLU A 64 18.99 18.94 15.65
C GLU A 64 18.34 17.95 14.66
N LEU A 65 17.89 16.78 15.12
CA LEU A 65 17.27 15.75 14.30
C LEU A 65 15.76 15.96 14.07
N GLY A 66 15.19 17.03 14.62
CA GLY A 66 13.78 17.37 14.45
C GLY A 66 12.90 16.99 15.65
N GLU A 67 11.61 16.71 15.40
CA GLU A 67 10.66 16.40 16.45
C GLU A 67 10.92 15.02 17.08
N LEU A 68 10.94 14.98 18.42
CA LEU A 68 11.04 13.75 19.19
C LEU A 68 9.69 12.99 19.08
N LEU A 69 9.71 11.81 18.49
CA LEU A 69 8.52 10.96 18.37
C LEU A 69 8.18 10.30 19.70
N TRP A 70 9.17 9.71 20.36
CA TRP A 70 9.02 9.02 21.63
C TRP A 70 10.36 8.83 22.34
N ASN A 71 10.32 8.77 23.67
CA ASN A 71 11.46 8.44 24.48
C ASN A 71 11.13 7.28 25.43
N TYR A 72 12.08 6.39 25.60
CA TYR A 72 11.93 5.20 26.44
C TYR A 72 13.24 4.90 27.18
N ARG A 73 13.09 4.43 28.42
CA ARG A 73 14.19 3.89 29.20
C ARG A 73 13.99 2.40 29.37
N ASP A 74 14.92 1.62 28.86
CA ASP A 74 14.87 0.16 28.96
C ASP A 74 15.15 -0.33 30.39
N GLY A 75 14.84 -1.62 30.65
CA GLY A 75 15.11 -2.25 31.93
C GLY A 75 16.60 -2.32 32.33
N LEU A 76 17.50 -2.04 31.37
CA LEU A 76 18.97 -1.95 31.60
C LEU A 76 19.43 -0.51 31.89
N GLY A 77 18.50 0.43 31.99
CA GLY A 77 18.76 1.84 32.25
C GLY A 77 19.25 2.65 31.06
N LYS A 78 19.18 2.10 29.84
CA LYS A 78 19.55 2.81 28.62
C LYS A 78 18.40 3.67 28.14
N ASN A 79 18.69 4.91 27.73
CA ASN A 79 17.73 5.82 27.17
C ASN A 79 17.70 5.65 25.64
N HIS A 80 16.50 5.65 25.09
CA HIS A 80 16.22 5.63 23.66
C HIS A 80 15.40 6.85 23.31
N PHE A 81 15.84 7.61 22.32
CA PHE A 81 15.16 8.79 21.79
C PHE A 81 14.92 8.56 20.29
N PHE A 82 13.68 8.39 19.92
CA PHE A 82 13.27 8.07 18.55
C PHE A 82 12.90 9.35 17.79
N TYR A 83 13.57 9.58 16.67
CA TYR A 83 13.36 10.71 15.78
C TYR A 83 12.94 10.22 14.41
N GLN A 84 12.08 10.97 13.72
CA GLN A 84 11.74 10.66 12.35
C GLN A 84 12.93 10.93 11.42
N ALA A 85 13.30 9.94 10.59
CA ALA A 85 14.32 10.15 9.58
C ALA A 85 13.80 11.11 8.49
N PRO A 86 14.68 11.85 7.79
CA PRO A 86 14.29 12.67 6.64
C PRO A 86 13.53 11.85 5.59
N ILE A 87 12.51 12.44 4.96
CA ILE A 87 11.64 11.72 3.99
C ILE A 87 12.45 11.10 2.86
N MET A 88 13.50 11.75 2.40
CA MET A 88 14.38 11.23 1.35
C MET A 88 15.14 9.99 1.80
N ASP A 89 15.65 9.96 3.02
CA ASP A 89 16.35 8.80 3.58
C ASP A 89 15.38 7.62 3.72
N GLN A 90 14.16 7.89 4.19
CA GLN A 90 13.10 6.88 4.26
C GLN A 90 12.75 6.35 2.87
N TYR A 91 12.70 7.20 1.84
CA TYR A 91 12.41 6.79 0.46
C TYR A 91 13.49 5.87 -0.10
N PHE A 92 14.77 6.23 0.07
CA PHE A 92 15.88 5.37 -0.37
C PHE A 92 15.96 4.06 0.41
N ALA A 93 15.71 4.09 1.72
CA ALA A 93 15.63 2.88 2.54
C ALA A 93 14.50 1.95 2.06
N TRP A 94 13.32 2.51 1.76
CA TRP A 94 12.19 1.78 1.21
C TRP A 94 12.48 1.18 -0.16
N LEU A 95 13.05 1.94 -1.09
CA LEU A 95 13.46 1.42 -2.40
C LEU A 95 14.47 0.28 -2.25
N LYS A 96 15.49 0.48 -1.43
CA LYS A 96 16.47 -0.57 -1.15
C LYS A 96 15.80 -1.82 -0.62
N GLY A 97 14.92 -1.70 0.37
CA GLY A 97 14.18 -2.82 0.96
C GLY A 97 13.37 -3.59 -0.08
N ILE A 98 12.68 -2.91 -1.00
CA ILE A 98 11.92 -3.57 -2.07
C ILE A 98 12.84 -4.34 -3.03
N PHE A 99 13.92 -3.71 -3.52
CA PHE A 99 14.76 -4.30 -4.55
C PHE A 99 15.74 -5.36 -4.03
N THR A 100 16.18 -5.26 -2.77
CA THR A 100 17.16 -6.20 -2.21
C THR A 100 16.54 -7.31 -1.37
N GLU A 101 15.46 -7.00 -0.64
CA GLU A 101 14.89 -7.91 0.37
C GLU A 101 13.43 -8.26 0.09
N TRP A 102 12.85 -7.73 -1.00
CA TRP A 102 11.42 -7.85 -1.30
C TRP A 102 10.52 -7.43 -0.12
N ASN A 103 11.02 -6.46 0.67
CA ASN A 103 10.36 -5.99 1.87
C ASN A 103 9.44 -4.81 1.53
N TRP A 104 8.14 -5.04 1.53
CA TRP A 104 7.10 -4.03 1.28
C TRP A 104 6.68 -3.27 2.54
N GLY A 105 7.38 -3.48 3.64
CA GLY A 105 7.08 -2.89 4.92
C GLY A 105 6.14 -3.73 5.77
N VAL A 106 5.79 -3.19 6.92
CA VAL A 106 4.97 -3.84 7.94
C VAL A 106 3.79 -2.98 8.31
N SER A 107 2.72 -3.61 8.71
CA SER A 107 1.53 -2.92 9.17
C SER A 107 1.69 -2.42 10.61
N SER A 108 1.32 -1.16 10.80
CA SER A 108 1.24 -0.54 12.14
C SER A 108 -0.17 -0.55 12.73
N SER A 109 -1.21 -0.66 11.88
CA SER A 109 -2.60 -0.44 12.29
C SER A 109 -3.46 -1.69 12.28
N VAL A 110 -3.31 -2.57 11.27
CA VAL A 110 -4.20 -3.73 11.09
C VAL A 110 -3.73 -4.93 11.90
N GLN A 111 -2.49 -5.32 11.74
CA GLN A 111 -1.80 -6.34 12.53
C GLN A 111 -0.39 -5.84 12.79
N GLN A 112 -0.11 -5.44 14.01
CA GLN A 112 1.19 -4.90 14.38
C GLN A 112 2.29 -5.93 14.10
N ASN A 113 3.40 -5.46 13.54
CA ASN A 113 4.58 -6.25 13.20
C ASN A 113 4.37 -7.35 12.13
N THR A 114 3.25 -7.32 11.39
CA THR A 114 3.01 -8.28 10.31
C THR A 114 3.35 -7.66 8.95
N GLY A 115 4.06 -8.41 8.11
CA GLY A 115 4.44 -7.96 6.78
C GLY A 115 3.23 -7.61 5.91
N ALA A 116 3.28 -6.50 5.18
CA ALA A 116 2.18 -6.01 4.35
C ALA A 116 1.74 -7.05 3.31
N VAL A 117 2.68 -7.75 2.69
CA VAL A 117 2.39 -8.81 1.71
C VAL A 117 1.60 -9.96 2.33
N TYR A 118 1.92 -10.35 3.57
CA TYR A 118 1.22 -11.42 4.26
C TYR A 118 -0.24 -11.05 4.55
N ILE A 119 -0.49 -9.83 5.01
CA ILE A 119 -1.86 -9.33 5.28
C ILE A 119 -2.68 -9.28 4.00
N ILE A 120 -2.07 -8.85 2.89
CA ILE A 120 -2.73 -8.83 1.59
C ILE A 120 -3.04 -10.27 1.13
N ALA A 121 -2.06 -11.18 1.22
CA ALA A 121 -2.23 -12.58 0.81
C ALA A 121 -3.33 -13.29 1.61
N ASP A 122 -3.46 -13.00 2.90
CA ASP A 122 -4.52 -13.56 3.76
C ASP A 122 -5.93 -13.08 3.33
N ARG A 123 -6.05 -11.85 2.83
CA ARG A 123 -7.33 -11.28 2.40
C ARG A 123 -7.67 -11.47 0.92
N LEU A 124 -6.69 -11.81 0.10
CA LEU A 124 -6.85 -12.04 -1.33
C LEU A 124 -7.90 -13.11 -1.67
N PRO A 125 -7.97 -14.28 -1.00
CA PRO A 125 -8.93 -15.33 -1.35
C PRO A 125 -10.37 -14.85 -1.27
N ALA A 126 -10.73 -14.07 -0.26
CA ALA A 126 -12.08 -13.52 -0.10
C ALA A 126 -12.41 -12.54 -1.25
N SER A 127 -11.50 -11.63 -1.57
CA SER A 127 -11.68 -10.66 -2.66
C SER A 127 -11.77 -11.35 -4.04
N ILE A 128 -10.92 -12.36 -4.28
CA ILE A 128 -10.93 -13.14 -5.51
C ILE A 128 -12.26 -13.89 -5.65
N SER A 129 -12.74 -14.53 -4.59
CA SER A 129 -14.02 -15.26 -4.61
C SER A 129 -15.17 -14.35 -5.01
N ILE A 130 -15.29 -13.18 -4.39
CA ILE A 130 -16.34 -12.20 -4.73
C ILE A 130 -16.23 -11.76 -6.20
N ASN A 131 -15.01 -11.47 -6.66
CA ASN A 131 -14.79 -11.05 -8.05
C ASN A 131 -15.12 -12.17 -9.05
N ILE A 132 -14.75 -13.43 -8.77
CA ILE A 132 -15.09 -14.57 -9.63
C ILE A 132 -16.61 -14.71 -9.77
N PHE A 133 -17.36 -14.67 -8.66
CA PHE A 133 -18.82 -14.70 -8.72
C PHE A 133 -19.37 -13.54 -9.55
N SER A 134 -18.88 -12.33 -9.34
CA SER A 134 -19.29 -11.17 -10.11
C SER A 134 -19.06 -11.37 -11.62
N VAL A 135 -17.89 -11.87 -12.03
CA VAL A 135 -17.55 -12.11 -13.44
C VAL A 135 -18.41 -13.22 -14.05
N ILE A 136 -18.63 -14.33 -13.31
CA ILE A 136 -19.47 -15.45 -13.78
C ILE A 136 -20.89 -14.99 -14.13
N PHE A 137 -21.45 -14.04 -13.38
CA PHE A 137 -22.79 -13.53 -13.66
C PHE A 137 -22.77 -12.35 -14.65
N SER A 138 -21.86 -11.42 -14.52
CA SER A 138 -21.87 -10.20 -15.34
C SER A 138 -21.49 -10.45 -16.80
N VAL A 139 -20.55 -11.36 -17.06
CA VAL A 139 -20.12 -11.64 -18.45
C VAL A 139 -21.21 -12.29 -19.29
N PRO A 140 -21.89 -13.40 -18.88
CA PRO A 140 -22.99 -13.97 -19.65
C PRO A 140 -24.16 -13.01 -19.79
N LEU A 141 -24.53 -12.28 -18.72
CA LEU A 141 -25.61 -11.30 -18.80
C LEU A 141 -25.24 -10.14 -19.74
N GLY A 142 -24.03 -9.64 -19.71
CA GLY A 142 -23.56 -8.60 -20.62
C GLY A 142 -23.62 -9.05 -22.10
N ILE A 143 -23.19 -10.27 -22.37
CA ILE A 143 -23.27 -10.86 -23.73
C ILE A 143 -24.72 -11.02 -24.17
N LEU A 144 -25.59 -11.58 -23.34
CA LEU A 144 -27.02 -11.77 -23.67
C LEU A 144 -27.71 -10.42 -23.92
N LEU A 145 -27.51 -9.44 -23.05
CA LEU A 145 -28.08 -8.10 -23.21
C LEU A 145 -27.53 -7.40 -24.47
N GLY A 146 -26.25 -7.55 -24.77
CA GLY A 146 -25.61 -7.02 -25.97
C GLY A 146 -26.19 -7.64 -27.24
N ILE A 147 -26.42 -8.95 -27.27
CA ILE A 147 -27.07 -9.64 -28.41
C ILE A 147 -28.51 -9.16 -28.58
N ILE A 148 -29.30 -9.09 -27.52
CA ILE A 148 -30.67 -8.60 -27.55
C ILE A 148 -30.76 -7.16 -28.04
N ALA A 149 -29.88 -6.28 -27.56
CA ALA A 149 -29.81 -4.89 -28.02
C ALA A 149 -29.45 -4.81 -29.50
N ALA A 150 -28.48 -5.61 -29.97
CA ALA A 150 -28.09 -5.65 -31.39
C ALA A 150 -29.22 -6.14 -32.30
N LEU A 151 -29.96 -7.19 -31.92
CA LEU A 151 -31.07 -7.73 -32.66
C LEU A 151 -32.27 -6.79 -32.70
N LYS A 152 -32.47 -5.96 -31.67
CA LYS A 152 -33.59 -5.04 -31.55
C LYS A 152 -33.16 -3.57 -31.68
N LYS A 153 -32.12 -3.31 -32.46
CA LYS A 153 -31.60 -1.98 -32.73
C LYS A 153 -32.72 -0.98 -33.12
N ASN A 154 -32.67 0.21 -32.52
CA ASN A 154 -33.67 1.29 -32.69
C ASN A 154 -35.10 0.95 -32.20
N LYS A 155 -35.28 -0.06 -31.37
CA LYS A 155 -36.56 -0.36 -30.71
C LYS A 155 -36.51 0.14 -29.24
N PRO A 156 -37.70 0.33 -28.60
CA PRO A 156 -37.75 0.76 -27.19
C PRO A 156 -36.90 -0.11 -26.25
N THR A 157 -36.80 -1.40 -26.58
CA THR A 157 -35.98 -2.36 -25.82
C THR A 157 -34.49 -2.01 -25.81
N ASP A 158 -33.96 -1.53 -26.95
CA ASP A 158 -32.56 -1.10 -27.06
C ASP A 158 -32.30 0.13 -26.20
N HIS A 159 -33.21 1.08 -26.21
CA HIS A 159 -33.10 2.27 -25.36
C HIS A 159 -33.17 1.95 -23.85
N ILE A 160 -34.05 1.02 -23.46
CA ILE A 160 -34.15 0.58 -22.05
C ILE A 160 -32.87 -0.13 -21.59
N ILE A 161 -32.33 -1.05 -22.42
CA ILE A 161 -31.11 -1.79 -22.12
C ILE A 161 -29.92 -0.79 -22.03
N SER A 162 -29.76 0.10 -23.01
CA SER A 162 -28.67 1.07 -23.06
C SER A 162 -28.71 2.05 -21.88
N THR A 163 -29.89 2.54 -21.51
CA THR A 163 -30.08 3.41 -20.36
C THR A 163 -29.83 2.66 -19.04
N GLY A 164 -30.29 1.41 -18.93
CA GLY A 164 -30.12 0.60 -17.72
C GLY A 164 -28.67 0.14 -17.47
N ILE A 165 -27.81 0.11 -18.50
CA ILE A 165 -26.39 -0.20 -18.35
C ILE A 165 -25.57 1.07 -17.98
N MET A 166 -26.07 2.27 -18.32
CA MET A 166 -25.40 3.55 -18.05
C MET A 166 -25.68 4.09 -16.63
N VAL A 167 -26.67 3.61 -15.92
CA VAL A 167 -27.01 3.95 -14.53
C VAL A 167 -26.39 2.96 -13.56
#